data_513cbdfe973638ddfad3ac32e0dcec94
#
_entry.id   513cbdfe973638ddfad3ac32e0dcec94
#
_cell.length_a   1.000
_cell.length_b   1.000
_cell.length_c   1.000
_cell.angle_alpha   90.00
_cell.angle_beta   90.00
_cell.angle_gamma   90.00
#
_symmetry.space_group_name_H-M   'P 1'
#
loop_
_entity.id
_entity.type
_entity.pdbx_description
1 polymer ?
#
loop_
_entity_poly.entity_id
_entity_poly.type
_entity_poly.pdbx_seq_one_letter_code
_entity_poly.pdbx_strand_id
1 'polypeptide(L)'
;MGRKRTHKRALTRAEMGERGAPMWQQSEALNSQAYSMAYSQMLNIALSRFKWLNLPKTCDAWFLEYNLLYFGYATIAFPHSKPGLFFSTQAVTTSNFNVYYKPKKWDSYGINGWRFPVNNSNGVFIYANRARTPLIPTIEFFAHEIEDLYMTRRQNRFNQKTPFILEVPAGQQTAGINVIKQISGGEMAIMATPGFTDSMKANVLKTNVEYIGMELQNDIQNTWNAFYQALGIKNLPLKMERQTADEINDYGEPTDLRALSELEERRAACDILNTRFRKYLKEPIQVVWNEDNVSRNYSYLTDVERLNDDDNAE
;
A
#
# COMPACT_ATOMS: atom_id res chain seq x y z
N MET A 1 -30.75 20.21 -13.03
CA MET A 1 -29.62 20.15 -13.99
C MET A 1 -28.39 19.55 -13.29
N GLY A 2 -28.18 18.25 -13.46
CA GLY A 2 -27.08 17.53 -12.82
C GLY A 2 -25.80 17.64 -13.65
N ARG A 3 -24.74 18.21 -13.07
CA ARG A 3 -23.40 18.22 -13.67
C ARG A 3 -22.89 16.77 -13.70
N LYS A 4 -22.76 16.17 -14.89
CA LYS A 4 -22.02 14.93 -15.10
C LYS A 4 -20.55 15.20 -14.75
N ARG A 5 -20.05 14.60 -13.65
CA ARG A 5 -18.61 14.46 -13.40
C ARG A 5 -18.04 13.51 -14.45
N THR A 6 -17.38 14.07 -15.45
CA THR A 6 -16.54 13.29 -16.36
C THR A 6 -15.31 12.83 -15.60
N HIS A 7 -15.24 11.55 -15.26
CA HIS A 7 -13.99 10.92 -14.87
C HIS A 7 -12.99 11.08 -16.02
N LYS A 8 -11.98 11.93 -15.85
CA LYS A 8 -10.87 12.00 -16.80
C LYS A 8 -10.10 10.68 -16.68
N ARG A 9 -10.14 9.88 -17.74
CA ARG A 9 -9.36 8.64 -17.88
C ARG A 9 -7.88 9.00 -17.76
N ALA A 10 -7.13 8.30 -16.88
CA ALA A 10 -5.68 8.41 -16.84
C ALA A 10 -5.09 8.01 -18.19
N LEU A 11 -4.23 8.86 -18.74
CA LEU A 11 -3.55 8.59 -20.01
C LEU A 11 -2.56 7.43 -19.84
N THR A 12 -2.53 6.51 -20.79
CA THR A 12 -1.55 5.44 -20.82
C THR A 12 -0.16 6.00 -21.14
N ARG A 13 0.90 5.26 -20.73
CA ARG A 13 2.30 5.65 -20.97
C ARG A 13 2.63 5.91 -22.46
N ALA A 14 1.96 5.20 -23.37
CA ALA A 14 2.05 5.39 -24.81
C ALA A 14 1.41 6.71 -25.28
N GLU A 15 0.25 7.06 -24.75
CA GLU A 15 -0.44 8.32 -25.06
C GLU A 15 0.30 9.56 -24.54
N MET A 16 1.12 9.40 -23.46
CA MET A 16 1.96 10.48 -22.93
C MET A 16 3.25 10.71 -23.74
N GLY A 17 3.77 9.67 -24.40
CA GLY A 17 5.02 9.76 -25.21
C GLY A 17 4.82 10.43 -26.57
N GLU A 18 3.64 10.31 -27.19
CA GLU A 18 3.42 10.76 -28.56
C GLU A 18 3.05 12.26 -28.72
N ARG A 19 2.66 12.96 -27.64
CA ARG A 19 2.14 14.35 -27.73
C ARG A 19 2.78 15.37 -26.81
N GLY A 20 3.91 15.08 -26.19
CA GLY A 20 4.60 16.06 -25.33
C GLY A 20 3.65 16.63 -24.26
N ALA A 21 3.01 15.76 -23.48
CA ALA A 21 2.12 16.20 -22.41
C ALA A 21 2.81 17.23 -21.51
N PRO A 22 2.13 18.31 -21.10
CA PRO A 22 2.71 19.32 -20.22
C PRO A 22 3.29 18.67 -18.96
N MET A 23 4.37 19.24 -18.44
CA MET A 23 5.14 18.68 -17.31
C MET A 23 4.28 18.42 -16.07
N TRP A 24 3.23 19.21 -15.83
CA TRP A 24 2.28 19.02 -14.73
C TRP A 24 1.39 17.79 -14.92
N GLN A 25 0.99 17.43 -16.16
CA GLN A 25 0.22 16.21 -16.42
C GLN A 25 1.09 14.96 -16.25
N GLN A 26 2.37 15.04 -16.61
CA GLN A 26 3.33 13.94 -16.36
C GLN A 26 3.56 13.74 -14.85
N SER A 27 3.60 14.83 -14.09
CA SER A 27 3.72 14.76 -12.63
C SER A 27 2.49 14.11 -12.00
N GLU A 28 1.29 14.53 -12.35
CA GLU A 28 0.03 13.97 -11.84
C GLU A 28 -0.08 12.46 -12.11
N ALA A 29 0.31 12.02 -13.33
CA ALA A 29 0.31 10.60 -13.67
C ALA A 29 1.32 9.77 -12.86
N LEU A 30 2.51 10.34 -12.59
CA LEU A 30 3.55 9.66 -11.81
C LEU A 30 3.23 9.61 -10.32
N ASN A 31 2.56 10.63 -9.78
CA ASN A 31 2.05 10.65 -8.42
C ASN A 31 1.02 9.54 -8.24
N SER A 32 0.03 9.49 -9.13
CA SER A 32 -0.98 8.42 -9.14
C SER A 32 -0.36 7.02 -9.23
N GLN A 33 0.77 6.85 -9.95
CA GLN A 33 1.49 5.57 -10.00
C GLN A 33 2.20 5.23 -8.70
N ALA A 34 2.87 6.19 -8.05
CA ALA A 34 3.56 5.98 -6.78
C ALA A 34 2.58 5.60 -5.67
N TYR A 35 1.47 6.35 -5.57
CA TYR A 35 0.37 6.01 -4.66
C TYR A 35 -0.17 4.62 -4.92
N SER A 36 -0.53 4.31 -6.16
CA SER A 36 -1.14 3.03 -6.54
C SER A 36 -0.21 1.85 -6.25
N MET A 37 1.09 2.02 -6.45
CA MET A 37 2.11 1.03 -6.11
C MET A 37 2.19 0.80 -4.60
N ALA A 38 2.33 1.86 -3.81
CA ALA A 38 2.41 1.79 -2.36
C ALA A 38 1.13 1.18 -1.77
N TYR A 39 -0.03 1.67 -2.20
CA TYR A 39 -1.33 1.17 -1.76
C TYR A 39 -1.51 -0.31 -2.04
N SER A 40 -1.18 -0.78 -3.25
CA SER A 40 -1.30 -2.18 -3.63
C SER A 40 -0.39 -3.09 -2.80
N GLN A 41 0.84 -2.66 -2.53
CA GLN A 41 1.78 -3.41 -1.69
C GLN A 41 1.28 -3.48 -0.25
N MET A 42 0.86 -2.34 0.32
CA MET A 42 0.33 -2.25 1.68
C MET A 42 -0.94 -3.09 1.86
N LEU A 43 -1.84 -3.06 0.88
CA LEU A 43 -3.05 -3.86 0.86
C LEU A 43 -2.75 -5.36 0.85
N ASN A 44 -1.80 -5.80 0.02
CA ASN A 44 -1.39 -7.20 -0.03
C ASN A 44 -0.78 -7.68 1.29
N ILE A 45 0.06 -6.86 1.92
CA ILE A 45 0.63 -7.15 3.24
C ILE A 45 -0.48 -7.28 4.27
N ALA A 46 -1.42 -6.33 4.30
CA ALA A 46 -2.52 -6.33 5.26
C ALA A 46 -3.43 -7.55 5.12
N LEU A 47 -3.74 -7.99 3.88
CA LEU A 47 -4.57 -9.16 3.60
C LEU A 47 -3.88 -10.49 3.92
N SER A 48 -2.56 -10.54 3.89
CA SER A 48 -1.78 -11.76 4.09
C SER A 48 -1.41 -12.06 5.54
N ARG A 49 -1.81 -11.20 6.51
CA ARG A 49 -1.42 -11.32 7.92
C ARG A 49 -2.00 -12.53 8.64
N PHE A 50 -3.19 -12.96 8.27
CA PHE A 50 -3.91 -14.05 8.95
C PHE A 50 -4.11 -15.25 8.04
N LYS A 51 -3.93 -16.43 8.62
CA LYS A 51 -4.16 -17.72 7.97
C LYS A 51 -5.31 -18.44 8.65
N TRP A 52 -6.39 -18.69 7.90
CA TRP A 52 -7.53 -19.47 8.35
C TRP A 52 -7.29 -20.94 8.08
N LEU A 53 -7.36 -21.76 9.11
CA LEU A 53 -7.20 -23.19 9.04
C LEU A 53 -8.58 -23.86 9.14
N ASN A 54 -8.76 -24.93 8.37
CA ASN A 54 -9.98 -25.75 8.35
C ASN A 54 -11.26 -24.97 8.01
N LEU A 55 -11.11 -23.83 7.31
CA LEU A 55 -12.28 -23.09 6.83
C LEU A 55 -13.08 -23.94 5.84
N PRO A 56 -14.42 -24.00 5.91
CA PRO A 56 -15.22 -24.73 4.94
C PRO A 56 -14.90 -24.32 3.50
N LYS A 57 -14.81 -25.31 2.59
CA LYS A 57 -14.39 -25.07 1.18
C LYS A 57 -15.27 -24.06 0.43
N THR A 58 -16.48 -23.79 0.93
CA THR A 58 -17.42 -22.81 0.35
C THR A 58 -17.21 -21.40 0.88
N CYS A 59 -16.36 -21.22 1.90
CA CYS A 59 -15.90 -19.92 2.37
C CYS A 59 -14.60 -19.53 1.68
N ASP A 60 -14.53 -18.30 1.25
CA ASP A 60 -13.31 -17.70 0.71
C ASP A 60 -12.62 -16.87 1.82
N ALA A 61 -11.41 -17.28 2.19
CA ALA A 61 -10.63 -16.63 3.24
C ALA A 61 -10.17 -15.22 2.82
N TRP A 62 -9.82 -15.04 1.53
CA TRP A 62 -9.43 -13.75 1.00
C TRP A 62 -10.60 -12.75 1.09
N PHE A 63 -11.79 -13.18 0.66
CA PHE A 63 -12.97 -12.32 0.68
C PHE A 63 -13.42 -11.99 2.10
N LEU A 64 -13.20 -12.91 3.06
CA LEU A 64 -13.44 -12.68 4.48
C LEU A 64 -12.53 -11.57 5.01
N GLU A 65 -11.21 -11.69 4.80
CA GLU A 65 -10.24 -10.67 5.23
C GLU A 65 -10.43 -9.34 4.51
N TYR A 66 -10.78 -9.38 3.22
CA TYR A 66 -11.12 -8.19 2.44
C TYR A 66 -12.27 -7.41 3.09
N ASN A 67 -13.37 -8.08 3.46
CA ASN A 67 -14.49 -7.41 4.12
C ASN A 67 -14.13 -6.87 5.51
N LEU A 68 -13.33 -7.61 6.29
CA LEU A 68 -12.84 -7.13 7.59
C LEU A 68 -12.00 -5.87 7.43
N LEU A 69 -11.14 -5.83 6.42
CA LEU A 69 -10.23 -4.71 6.17
C LEU A 69 -10.97 -3.46 5.68
N TYR A 70 -11.92 -3.61 4.73
CA TYR A 70 -12.63 -2.51 4.09
C TYR A 70 -13.78 -1.96 4.91
N PHE A 71 -14.54 -2.84 5.58
CA PHE A 71 -15.76 -2.46 6.30
C PHE A 71 -15.60 -2.51 7.83
N GLY A 72 -14.52 -3.10 8.33
CA GLY A 72 -14.32 -3.31 9.77
C GLY A 72 -15.10 -4.50 10.34
N TYR A 73 -15.88 -5.19 9.52
CA TYR A 73 -16.65 -6.38 9.90
C TYR A 73 -17.01 -7.25 8.69
N ALA A 74 -17.24 -8.53 8.97
CA ALA A 74 -17.68 -9.53 7.99
C ALA A 74 -18.65 -10.51 8.64
N THR A 75 -19.20 -11.43 7.87
CA THR A 75 -20.03 -12.52 8.39
C THR A 75 -19.71 -13.85 7.74
N ILE A 76 -19.80 -14.91 8.55
CA ILE A 76 -19.91 -16.28 8.04
C ILE A 76 -21.37 -16.70 8.26
N ALA A 77 -22.10 -16.86 7.17
CA ALA A 77 -23.49 -17.25 7.14
C ALA A 77 -23.64 -18.74 6.85
N PHE A 78 -24.61 -19.36 7.50
CA PHE A 78 -25.01 -20.75 7.32
C PHE A 78 -26.48 -20.82 6.88
N PRO A 79 -26.77 -20.88 5.57
CA PRO A 79 -28.13 -21.07 5.09
C PRO A 79 -28.61 -22.48 5.40
N HIS A 80 -29.63 -22.62 6.20
CA HIS A 80 -30.21 -23.93 6.62
C HIS A 80 -30.74 -24.78 5.46
N SER A 81 -30.84 -24.23 4.26
CA SER A 81 -31.33 -24.95 3.08
C SER A 81 -30.41 -26.10 2.62
N LYS A 82 -29.10 -26.02 2.94
CA LYS A 82 -28.11 -27.07 2.63
C LYS A 82 -27.14 -27.23 3.81
N PRO A 83 -27.29 -28.29 4.63
CA PRO A 83 -26.39 -28.54 5.76
C PRO A 83 -24.91 -28.60 5.30
N GLY A 84 -24.03 -27.98 6.08
CA GLY A 84 -22.59 -27.95 5.80
C GLY A 84 -22.14 -26.87 4.81
N LEU A 85 -23.04 -26.04 4.30
CA LEU A 85 -22.74 -24.95 3.40
C LEU A 85 -22.61 -23.64 4.20
N PHE A 86 -21.39 -23.09 4.20
CA PHE A 86 -21.07 -21.81 4.81
C PHE A 86 -20.63 -20.81 3.75
N PHE A 87 -20.93 -19.54 3.96
CA PHE A 87 -20.50 -18.47 3.06
C PHE A 87 -19.86 -17.34 3.86
N SER A 88 -18.65 -16.96 3.49
CA SER A 88 -17.99 -15.74 3.96
C SER A 88 -18.44 -14.57 3.07
N THR A 89 -19.04 -13.55 3.66
CA THR A 89 -19.63 -12.44 2.90
C THR A 89 -19.53 -11.13 3.64
N GLN A 90 -19.86 -10.06 2.95
CA GLN A 90 -20.10 -8.77 3.58
C GLN A 90 -21.34 -8.84 4.46
N ALA A 91 -21.28 -8.24 5.63
CA ALA A 91 -22.42 -8.03 6.50
C ALA A 91 -22.93 -6.59 6.33
N VAL A 92 -24.26 -6.42 6.33
CA VAL A 92 -24.89 -5.10 6.41
C VAL A 92 -25.82 -5.09 7.60
N THR A 93 -25.52 -4.24 8.59
CA THR A 93 -26.33 -4.10 9.78
C THR A 93 -27.40 -3.04 9.55
N THR A 94 -28.64 -3.42 9.78
CA THR A 94 -29.75 -2.48 9.96
C THR A 94 -29.93 -2.20 11.45
N SER A 95 -30.95 -1.57 11.92
CA SER A 95 -31.13 -1.00 13.27
C SER A 95 -31.26 -1.98 14.44
N ASN A 96 -30.98 -3.28 14.30
CA ASN A 96 -31.27 -4.32 15.31
C ASN A 96 -30.04 -4.66 16.17
N PHE A 97 -29.69 -3.79 17.11
CA PHE A 97 -28.59 -4.01 18.05
C PHE A 97 -29.10 -4.42 19.44
N ASN A 98 -28.26 -5.12 20.20
CA ASN A 98 -28.49 -5.35 21.62
C ASN A 98 -27.97 -4.17 22.46
N VAL A 99 -28.15 -4.24 23.80
CA VAL A 99 -27.69 -3.20 24.75
C VAL A 99 -26.16 -2.97 24.73
N TYR A 100 -25.38 -3.90 24.20
CA TYR A 100 -23.92 -3.84 24.08
C TYR A 100 -23.47 -3.46 22.65
N TYR A 101 -24.36 -2.89 21.85
CA TYR A 101 -24.08 -2.50 20.47
C TYR A 101 -23.58 -3.66 19.58
N LYS A 102 -24.08 -4.88 19.84
CA LYS A 102 -23.84 -6.04 18.97
C LYS A 102 -25.08 -6.30 18.12
N PRO A 103 -24.95 -6.56 16.81
CA PRO A 103 -26.09 -6.82 15.94
C PRO A 103 -26.79 -8.12 16.33
N LYS A 104 -28.13 -8.10 16.40
CA LYS A 104 -28.96 -9.29 16.58
C LYS A 104 -29.37 -9.90 15.26
N LYS A 105 -29.57 -9.05 14.24
CA LYS A 105 -29.91 -9.43 12.87
C LYS A 105 -29.13 -8.56 11.92
N TRP A 106 -28.70 -9.12 10.80
CA TRP A 106 -28.00 -8.44 9.71
C TRP A 106 -28.28 -9.14 8.40
N ASP A 107 -27.97 -8.51 7.30
CA ASP A 107 -28.02 -9.10 5.97
C ASP A 107 -26.62 -9.47 5.52
N SER A 108 -26.48 -10.64 4.93
CA SER A 108 -25.29 -11.15 4.28
C SER A 108 -25.40 -10.86 2.79
N TYR A 109 -24.40 -10.17 2.22
CA TYR A 109 -24.39 -9.77 0.82
C TYR A 109 -23.20 -10.38 0.08
N GLY A 110 -23.50 -10.96 -1.09
CA GLY A 110 -22.49 -11.34 -2.08
C GLY A 110 -22.39 -10.28 -3.18
N ILE A 111 -21.20 -10.18 -3.80
CA ILE A 111 -20.93 -9.25 -4.91
C ILE A 111 -21.89 -9.46 -6.10
N ASN A 112 -22.36 -10.70 -6.29
CA ASN A 112 -23.31 -11.09 -7.33
C ASN A 112 -24.76 -10.69 -7.04
N GLY A 113 -25.02 -9.87 -6.02
CA GLY A 113 -26.36 -9.49 -5.58
C GLY A 113 -27.06 -10.51 -4.69
N TRP A 114 -26.40 -11.61 -4.33
CA TRP A 114 -26.96 -12.58 -3.39
C TRP A 114 -27.16 -11.92 -2.02
N ARG A 115 -28.34 -12.11 -1.43
CA ARG A 115 -28.71 -11.57 -0.12
C ARG A 115 -29.32 -12.66 0.72
N PHE A 116 -28.90 -12.74 1.98
CA PHE A 116 -29.41 -13.69 2.94
C PHE A 116 -29.56 -13.04 4.33
N PRO A 117 -30.76 -13.08 4.96
CA PRO A 117 -30.95 -12.57 6.30
C PRO A 117 -30.29 -13.48 7.32
N VAL A 118 -29.42 -12.93 8.14
CA VAL A 118 -28.62 -13.64 9.13
C VAL A 118 -28.98 -13.15 10.53
N ASN A 119 -28.92 -14.07 11.47
CA ASN A 119 -29.04 -13.82 12.89
C ASN A 119 -28.08 -14.74 13.67
N ASN A 120 -28.08 -14.63 14.98
CA ASN A 120 -27.19 -15.42 15.82
C ASN A 120 -27.41 -16.96 15.73
N SER A 121 -28.51 -17.45 15.14
CA SER A 121 -28.74 -18.90 14.99
C SER A 121 -28.21 -19.46 13.67
N ASN A 122 -28.06 -18.63 12.63
CA ASN A 122 -27.69 -19.05 11.31
C ASN A 122 -26.42 -18.33 10.75
N GLY A 123 -25.66 -17.65 11.62
CA GLY A 123 -24.40 -17.07 11.24
C GLY A 123 -23.62 -16.47 12.40
N VAL A 124 -22.42 -16.00 12.10
CA VAL A 124 -21.54 -15.33 13.04
C VAL A 124 -21.09 -14.01 12.45
N PHE A 125 -21.24 -12.94 13.22
CA PHE A 125 -20.74 -11.61 12.89
C PHE A 125 -19.33 -11.47 13.45
N ILE A 126 -18.39 -11.02 12.62
CA ILE A 126 -16.96 -10.92 12.93
C ILE A 126 -16.56 -9.47 12.84
N TYR A 127 -15.90 -8.94 13.86
CA TYR A 127 -15.28 -7.62 13.84
C TYR A 127 -13.81 -7.74 13.45
N ALA A 128 -13.30 -6.71 12.76
CA ALA A 128 -11.89 -6.65 12.35
C ALA A 128 -10.96 -6.47 13.55
N ASN A 129 -11.39 -5.66 14.51
CA ASN A 129 -10.64 -5.30 15.72
C ASN A 129 -11.59 -4.86 16.83
N ARG A 130 -11.08 -4.66 18.04
CA ARG A 130 -11.87 -4.16 19.19
C ARG A 130 -12.46 -2.77 18.98
N ALA A 131 -11.81 -1.91 18.20
CA ALA A 131 -12.31 -0.58 17.86
C ALA A 131 -13.45 -0.62 16.83
N ARG A 132 -13.67 -1.77 16.15
CA ARG A 132 -14.68 -1.98 15.11
C ARG A 132 -14.56 -1.02 13.94
N THR A 133 -13.32 -0.64 13.61
CA THR A 133 -13.00 0.30 12.54
C THR A 133 -12.33 -0.43 11.36
N PRO A 134 -12.57 0.02 10.13
CA PRO A 134 -11.84 -0.47 8.97
C PRO A 134 -10.37 -0.05 9.03
N LEU A 135 -9.50 -0.81 8.36
CA LEU A 135 -8.06 -0.52 8.30
C LEU A 135 -7.68 0.28 7.05
N ILE A 136 -8.56 0.35 6.06
CA ILE A 136 -8.31 1.05 4.80
C ILE A 136 -7.85 2.50 4.99
N PRO A 137 -8.45 3.33 5.87
CA PRO A 137 -7.98 4.70 6.08
C PRO A 137 -6.51 4.78 6.55
N THR A 138 -6.06 3.78 7.32
CA THR A 138 -4.65 3.70 7.73
C THR A 138 -3.74 3.38 6.54
N ILE A 139 -4.15 2.46 5.67
CA ILE A 139 -3.41 2.11 4.45
C ILE A 139 -3.33 3.32 3.51
N GLU A 140 -4.44 4.03 3.30
CA GLU A 140 -4.50 5.23 2.47
C GLU A 140 -3.57 6.32 2.99
N PHE A 141 -3.57 6.56 4.30
CA PHE A 141 -2.69 7.52 4.94
C PHE A 141 -1.20 7.23 4.64
N PHE A 142 -0.74 6.01 4.91
CA PHE A 142 0.65 5.65 4.65
C PHE A 142 1.00 5.60 3.17
N ALA A 143 0.06 5.24 2.30
CA ALA A 143 0.28 5.26 0.86
C ALA A 143 0.48 6.68 0.32
N HIS A 144 -0.24 7.68 0.86
CA HIS A 144 -0.04 9.09 0.55
C HIS A 144 1.30 9.62 1.08
N GLU A 145 1.68 9.26 2.31
CA GLU A 145 3.00 9.62 2.86
C GLU A 145 4.15 9.09 1.96
N ILE A 146 4.05 7.86 1.50
CA ILE A 146 5.04 7.28 0.58
C ILE A 146 5.02 7.99 -0.78
N GLU A 147 3.85 8.32 -1.31
CA GLU A 147 3.72 9.11 -2.54
C GLU A 147 4.46 10.43 -2.43
N ASP A 148 4.20 11.20 -1.37
CA ASP A 148 4.80 12.53 -1.14
C ASP A 148 6.33 12.44 -1.00
N LEU A 149 6.84 11.41 -0.31
CA LEU A 149 8.28 11.18 -0.18
C LEU A 149 8.93 10.84 -1.53
N TYR A 150 8.32 10.00 -2.35
CA TYR A 150 8.80 9.72 -3.71
C TYR A 150 8.77 10.96 -4.61
N MET A 151 7.76 11.80 -4.45
CA MET A 151 7.65 13.07 -5.19
C MET A 151 8.75 14.05 -4.78
N THR A 152 8.95 14.23 -3.48
CA THR A 152 10.02 15.09 -2.94
C THR A 152 11.40 14.61 -3.40
N ARG A 153 11.65 13.29 -3.33
CA ARG A 153 12.90 12.68 -3.82
C ARG A 153 13.11 12.94 -5.31
N ARG A 154 12.07 12.81 -6.12
CA ARG A 154 12.11 13.09 -7.54
C ARG A 154 12.40 14.57 -7.80
N GLN A 155 11.72 15.48 -7.11
CA GLN A 155 11.92 16.91 -7.23
C GLN A 155 13.33 17.31 -6.81
N ASN A 156 13.86 16.76 -5.71
CA ASN A 156 15.23 17.00 -5.26
C ASN A 156 16.24 16.56 -6.34
N ARG A 157 16.08 15.36 -6.90
CA ARG A 157 16.93 14.86 -8.01
C ARG A 157 16.80 15.69 -9.27
N PHE A 158 15.63 16.27 -9.55
CA PHE A 158 15.44 17.18 -10.68
C PHE A 158 16.16 18.49 -10.43
N ASN A 159 16.11 19.05 -9.23
CA ASN A 159 16.80 20.30 -8.84
C ASN A 159 18.33 20.16 -8.86
N GLN A 160 18.86 18.95 -8.73
CA GLN A 160 20.30 18.68 -8.89
C GLN A 160 20.77 18.71 -10.35
N LYS A 161 19.84 18.56 -11.32
CA LYS A 161 20.16 18.79 -12.71
C LYS A 161 20.27 20.30 -12.90
N THR A 162 21.50 20.81 -13.00
CA THR A 162 21.74 22.25 -13.17
C THR A 162 20.97 22.78 -14.39
N PRO A 163 19.86 23.51 -14.20
CA PRO A 163 19.14 24.11 -15.31
C PRO A 163 20.02 25.27 -15.88
N PHE A 164 20.08 25.34 -17.16
CA PHE A 164 20.72 26.47 -17.83
C PHE A 164 19.70 27.22 -18.69
N ILE A 165 19.85 28.54 -18.72
CA ILE A 165 19.12 29.41 -19.62
C ILE A 165 19.96 29.59 -20.85
N LEU A 166 19.44 29.22 -22.02
CA LEU A 166 20.06 29.42 -23.31
C LEU A 166 19.40 30.63 -23.94
N GLU A 167 20.15 31.75 -24.02
CA GLU A 167 19.73 32.93 -24.75
C GLU A 167 20.16 32.75 -26.21
N VAL A 168 19.22 32.71 -27.13
CA VAL A 168 19.43 32.50 -28.55
C VAL A 168 18.89 33.67 -29.34
N PRO A 169 19.64 34.25 -30.27
CA PRO A 169 19.17 35.35 -31.13
C PRO A 169 17.95 34.96 -31.96
N ALA A 170 17.12 35.94 -32.30
CA ALA A 170 15.98 35.76 -33.21
C ALA A 170 16.47 35.16 -34.55
N GLY A 171 15.88 34.06 -34.98
CA GLY A 171 16.23 33.29 -36.17
C GLY A 171 17.12 32.07 -35.95
N GLN A 172 17.74 31.89 -34.77
CA GLN A 172 18.56 30.69 -34.46
C GLN A 172 17.87 29.74 -33.45
N GLN A 173 16.58 29.87 -33.22
CA GLN A 173 15.84 29.10 -32.24
C GLN A 173 15.91 27.58 -32.48
N THR A 174 15.86 27.13 -33.74
CA THR A 174 15.97 25.70 -34.09
C THR A 174 17.33 25.11 -33.70
N ALA A 175 18.41 25.89 -33.87
CA ALA A 175 19.75 25.46 -33.44
C ALA A 175 19.84 25.37 -31.91
N GLY A 176 19.26 26.32 -31.19
CA GLY A 176 19.16 26.27 -29.71
C GLY A 176 18.39 25.05 -29.21
N ILE A 177 17.27 24.72 -29.84
CA ILE A 177 16.49 23.52 -29.52
C ILE A 177 17.30 22.24 -29.73
N ASN A 178 18.11 22.18 -30.81
CA ASN A 178 18.95 21.01 -31.07
C ASN A 178 20.06 20.86 -29.99
N VAL A 179 20.67 21.96 -29.53
CA VAL A 179 21.64 21.94 -28.44
C VAL A 179 20.99 21.44 -27.15
N ILE A 180 19.79 21.90 -26.82
CA ILE A 180 19.04 21.42 -25.65
C ILE A 180 18.75 19.92 -25.75
N LYS A 181 18.37 19.42 -26.93
CA LYS A 181 18.15 17.99 -27.18
C LYS A 181 19.42 17.15 -26.99
N GLN A 182 20.54 17.61 -27.48
CA GLN A 182 21.84 16.92 -27.33
C GLN A 182 22.28 16.86 -25.86
N ILE A 183 22.15 17.96 -25.11
CA ILE A 183 22.44 18.00 -23.67
C ILE A 183 21.49 17.08 -22.90
N SER A 184 20.19 17.10 -23.20
CA SER A 184 19.21 16.24 -22.55
C SER A 184 19.37 14.76 -22.93
N GLY A 185 19.93 14.47 -24.10
CA GLY A 185 20.33 13.14 -24.57
C GLY A 185 21.60 12.59 -23.91
N GLY A 186 22.34 13.42 -23.15
CA GLY A 186 23.57 13.01 -22.47
C GLY A 186 24.78 12.96 -23.39
N GLU A 187 24.78 13.66 -24.53
CA GLU A 187 25.94 13.75 -25.43
C GLU A 187 27.09 14.52 -24.78
N MET A 188 28.28 13.94 -24.82
CA MET A 188 29.50 14.54 -24.23
C MET A 188 30.06 15.72 -25.04
N ALA A 189 29.70 15.82 -26.32
CA ALA A 189 30.20 16.86 -27.23
C ALA A 189 29.05 17.42 -28.06
N ILE A 190 29.00 18.75 -28.14
CA ILE A 190 28.00 19.48 -28.93
C ILE A 190 28.72 20.09 -30.10
N MET A 191 28.31 19.75 -31.33
CA MET A 191 28.82 20.41 -32.53
C MET A 191 28.04 21.71 -32.77
N ALA A 192 28.75 22.81 -32.75
CA ALA A 192 28.24 24.13 -33.06
C ALA A 192 28.91 24.73 -34.32
N THR A 193 28.15 25.50 -35.08
CA THR A 193 28.67 26.22 -36.24
C THR A 193 29.52 27.42 -35.79
N PRO A 194 30.61 27.78 -36.50
CA PRO A 194 31.38 28.99 -36.19
C PRO A 194 30.47 30.23 -36.15
N GLY A 195 30.64 31.07 -35.11
CA GLY A 195 29.80 32.24 -34.88
C GLY A 195 28.49 31.97 -34.08
N PHE A 196 28.11 30.71 -33.88
CA PHE A 196 26.97 30.36 -33.05
C PHE A 196 27.28 30.53 -31.56
N THR A 197 28.50 30.15 -31.15
CA THR A 197 28.99 30.28 -29.78
C THR A 197 29.17 31.74 -29.33
N ASP A 198 29.50 32.65 -30.24
CA ASP A 198 29.72 34.07 -29.93
C ASP A 198 28.39 34.82 -29.70
N SER A 199 27.30 34.33 -30.31
CA SER A 199 25.97 34.93 -30.21
C SER A 199 25.08 34.30 -29.12
N MET A 200 25.52 33.21 -28.54
CA MET A 200 24.75 32.43 -27.59
C MET A 200 25.30 32.59 -26.17
N LYS A 201 24.46 32.99 -25.21
CA LYS A 201 24.84 33.05 -23.80
C LYS A 201 24.15 31.92 -23.04
N ALA A 202 24.93 31.05 -22.44
CA ALA A 202 24.45 30.02 -21.54
C ALA A 202 24.66 30.45 -20.08
N ASN A 203 23.59 30.75 -19.39
CA ASN A 203 23.61 31.07 -17.97
C ASN A 203 23.19 29.84 -17.18
N VAL A 204 24.05 29.35 -16.30
CA VAL A 204 23.74 28.24 -15.39
C VAL A 204 22.98 28.78 -14.17
N LEU A 205 21.75 28.36 -14.01
CA LEU A 205 21.00 28.63 -12.80
C LEU A 205 21.49 27.73 -11.66
N LYS A 206 22.32 28.31 -10.78
CA LYS A 206 22.72 27.62 -9.54
C LYS A 206 21.53 27.62 -8.58
N THR A 207 20.90 26.50 -8.40
CA THR A 207 19.71 26.39 -7.52
C THR A 207 20.08 26.26 -6.05
N ASN A 208 21.32 26.16 -5.65
CA ASN A 208 21.81 26.00 -4.26
C ASN A 208 20.96 25.01 -3.39
N VAL A 209 20.26 24.09 -4.03
CA VAL A 209 19.46 23.09 -3.34
C VAL A 209 20.36 21.94 -2.91
N GLU A 210 20.38 21.67 -1.61
CA GLU A 210 21.13 20.55 -1.04
C GLU A 210 20.56 19.21 -1.53
N TYR A 211 21.45 18.23 -1.77
CA TYR A 211 21.02 16.88 -2.11
C TYR A 211 20.70 16.09 -0.85
N ILE A 212 19.42 15.89 -0.60
CA ILE A 212 18.87 15.19 0.59
C ILE A 212 18.40 13.76 0.25
N GLY A 213 19.07 13.10 -0.69
CA GLY A 213 18.62 11.80 -1.20
C GLY A 213 18.71 10.67 -0.18
N MET A 214 19.68 10.73 0.75
CA MET A 214 19.84 9.73 1.83
C MET A 214 18.79 9.93 2.90
N GLU A 215 18.56 11.17 3.31
CA GLU A 215 17.52 11.51 4.30
C GLU A 215 16.15 11.06 3.83
N LEU A 216 15.79 11.36 2.59
CA LEU A 216 14.52 10.91 2.00
C LEU A 216 14.42 9.39 1.86
N GLN A 217 15.53 8.68 1.65
CA GLN A 217 15.53 7.23 1.65
C GLN A 217 15.27 6.67 3.05
N ASN A 218 15.86 7.27 4.09
CA ASN A 218 15.61 6.91 5.48
C ASN A 218 14.16 7.20 5.88
N ASP A 219 13.60 8.32 5.44
CA ASP A 219 12.19 8.67 5.71
C ASP A 219 11.23 7.67 5.06
N ILE A 220 11.48 7.27 3.81
CA ILE A 220 10.70 6.21 3.15
C ILE A 220 10.75 4.92 3.97
N GLN A 221 11.92 4.53 4.46
CA GLN A 221 12.08 3.33 5.25
C GLN A 221 11.36 3.44 6.61
N ASN A 222 11.50 4.57 7.28
CA ASN A 222 10.82 4.86 8.54
C ASN A 222 9.28 4.83 8.37
N THR A 223 8.76 5.35 7.27
CA THR A 223 7.33 5.31 6.94
C THR A 223 6.85 3.87 6.73
N TRP A 224 7.62 3.04 6.02
CA TRP A 224 7.31 1.62 5.89
C TRP A 224 7.36 0.90 7.24
N ASN A 225 8.35 1.18 8.09
CA ASN A 225 8.45 0.61 9.43
C ASN A 225 7.25 1.02 10.31
N ALA A 226 6.85 2.28 10.25
CA ALA A 226 5.66 2.77 10.96
C ALA A 226 4.37 2.08 10.46
N PHE A 227 4.26 1.83 9.15
CA PHE A 227 3.17 1.06 8.58
C PHE A 227 3.15 -0.38 9.12
N TYR A 228 4.29 -1.10 9.12
CA TYR A 228 4.37 -2.44 9.69
C TYR A 228 3.96 -2.46 11.16
N GLN A 229 4.43 -1.51 11.95
CA GLN A 229 4.02 -1.37 13.35
C GLN A 229 2.53 -1.09 13.50
N ALA A 230 1.95 -0.27 12.62
CA ALA A 230 0.51 -0.01 12.60
C ALA A 230 -0.31 -1.27 12.29
N LEU A 231 0.25 -2.22 11.53
CA LEU A 231 -0.35 -3.53 11.26
C LEU A 231 -0.10 -4.58 12.35
N GLY A 232 0.70 -4.27 13.37
CA GLY A 232 1.12 -5.26 14.37
C GLY A 232 2.20 -6.23 13.87
N ILE A 233 2.91 -5.88 12.80
CA ILE A 233 4.04 -6.67 12.29
C ILE A 233 5.31 -6.18 12.95
N LYS A 234 6.04 -7.08 13.60
CA LYS A 234 7.36 -6.75 14.18
C LYS A 234 8.32 -6.42 13.04
N ASN A 235 8.90 -5.24 13.08
CA ASN A 235 9.93 -4.82 12.15
C ASN A 235 11.04 -4.12 12.96
N LEU A 236 12.28 -4.54 12.74
CA LEU A 236 13.42 -3.89 13.38
C LEU A 236 13.75 -2.62 12.59
N PRO A 237 13.77 -1.44 13.23
CA PRO A 237 14.23 -0.24 12.57
C PRO A 237 15.69 -0.41 12.15
N LEU A 238 16.04 0.02 10.93
CA LEU A 238 17.42 0.08 10.49
C LEU A 238 18.15 1.15 11.34
N LYS A 239 18.88 0.71 12.37
CA LYS A 239 19.82 1.57 13.07
C LYS A 239 21.22 1.32 12.51
N MET A 240 21.96 2.39 12.29
CA MET A 240 23.38 2.35 11.90
C MET A 240 24.28 1.82 13.04
N GLU A 241 23.76 1.71 14.26
CA GLU A 241 24.49 1.25 15.45
C GLU A 241 23.93 -0.09 15.97
N ARG A 242 24.75 -0.88 16.62
CA ARG A 242 24.35 -2.17 17.25
C ARG A 242 23.23 -1.92 18.26
N GLN A 243 22.09 -2.55 18.04
CA GLN A 243 20.98 -2.53 18.99
C GLN A 243 21.25 -3.52 20.13
N THR A 244 20.88 -3.14 21.35
CA THR A 244 20.88 -4.06 22.48
C THR A 244 19.61 -4.92 22.49
N ALA A 245 19.67 -6.12 23.07
CA ALA A 245 18.51 -7.02 23.15
C ALA A 245 17.31 -6.38 23.89
N ASP A 246 17.59 -5.49 24.86
CA ASP A 246 16.56 -4.78 25.62
C ASP A 246 15.83 -3.73 24.76
N GLU A 247 16.53 -3.00 23.88
CA GLU A 247 15.91 -2.07 22.93
C GLU A 247 14.99 -2.78 21.93
N ILE A 248 15.36 -3.99 21.49
CA ILE A 248 14.55 -4.80 20.58
C ILE A 248 13.23 -5.24 21.25
N ASN A 249 13.27 -5.57 22.52
CA ASN A 249 12.09 -5.98 23.30
C ASN A 249 11.14 -4.80 23.55
N ASP A 250 11.64 -3.60 23.87
CA ASP A 250 10.81 -2.41 24.12
C ASP A 250 10.01 -1.98 22.89
N TYR A 251 10.53 -2.15 21.67
CA TYR A 251 9.80 -1.86 20.43
C TYR A 251 8.71 -2.90 20.11
N GLY A 252 8.80 -4.11 20.66
CA GLY A 252 7.88 -5.21 20.37
C GLY A 252 6.53 -5.13 21.08
N GLU A 253 6.47 -4.64 22.31
CA GLU A 253 5.26 -4.70 23.13
C GLU A 253 4.03 -3.96 22.57
N PRO A 254 4.11 -2.70 22.11
CA PRO A 254 2.94 -2.01 21.53
C PRO A 254 2.46 -2.63 20.22
N THR A 255 3.38 -3.22 19.47
CA THR A 255 3.10 -3.88 18.19
C THR A 255 2.34 -5.18 18.42
N ASP A 256 2.72 -5.95 19.44
CA ASP A 256 2.04 -7.18 19.84
C ASP A 256 0.58 -6.94 20.26
N LEU A 257 0.30 -5.86 21.00
CA LEU A 257 -1.05 -5.52 21.44
C LEU A 257 -2.00 -5.23 20.26
N ARG A 258 -1.52 -4.61 19.20
CA ARG A 258 -2.34 -4.36 17.99
C ARG A 258 -2.65 -5.65 17.25
N ALA A 259 -1.63 -6.46 17.00
CA ALA A 259 -1.78 -7.78 16.38
C ALA A 259 -2.75 -8.67 17.17
N LEU A 260 -2.61 -8.71 18.50
CA LEU A 260 -3.48 -9.48 19.39
C LEU A 260 -4.94 -9.01 19.32
N SER A 261 -5.21 -7.71 19.30
CA SER A 261 -6.57 -7.17 19.22
C SER A 261 -7.34 -7.68 17.99
N GLU A 262 -6.69 -7.72 16.83
CA GLU A 262 -7.30 -8.22 15.60
C GLU A 262 -7.43 -9.75 15.59
N LEU A 263 -6.43 -10.46 16.11
CA LEU A 263 -6.43 -11.91 16.19
C LEU A 263 -7.46 -12.44 17.18
N GLU A 264 -7.64 -11.76 18.32
CA GLU A 264 -8.62 -12.15 19.34
C GLU A 264 -10.06 -12.09 18.82
N GLU A 265 -10.44 -11.05 18.09
CA GLU A 265 -11.80 -10.95 17.50
C GLU A 265 -12.05 -12.07 16.49
N ARG A 266 -11.05 -12.45 15.70
CA ARG A 266 -11.13 -13.60 14.79
C ARG A 266 -11.22 -14.92 15.53
N ARG A 267 -10.43 -15.11 16.59
CA ARG A 267 -10.46 -16.31 17.45
C ARG A 267 -11.82 -16.45 18.15
N ALA A 268 -12.33 -15.35 18.70
CA ALA A 268 -13.66 -15.35 19.32
C ALA A 268 -14.76 -15.76 18.31
N ALA A 269 -14.65 -15.32 17.07
CA ALA A 269 -15.55 -15.77 16.01
C ALA A 269 -15.40 -17.26 15.70
N CYS A 270 -14.17 -17.78 15.65
CA CYS A 270 -13.89 -19.22 15.49
C CYS A 270 -14.51 -20.04 16.63
N ASP A 271 -14.39 -19.60 17.88
CA ASP A 271 -14.97 -20.30 19.04
C ASP A 271 -16.50 -20.37 18.96
N ILE A 272 -17.13 -19.27 18.55
CA ILE A 272 -18.58 -19.25 18.33
C ILE A 272 -18.97 -20.20 17.19
N LEU A 273 -18.24 -20.22 16.08
CA LEU A 273 -18.49 -21.13 14.95
C LEU A 273 -18.33 -22.59 15.36
N ASN A 274 -17.23 -22.91 16.02
CA ASN A 274 -16.92 -24.26 16.47
C ASN A 274 -17.91 -24.80 17.51
N THR A 275 -18.40 -23.94 18.41
CA THR A 275 -19.41 -24.33 19.41
C THR A 275 -20.78 -24.51 18.78
N ARG A 276 -21.20 -23.52 17.97
CA ARG A 276 -22.59 -23.45 17.47
C ARG A 276 -22.84 -24.39 16.30
N PHE A 277 -21.85 -24.55 15.42
CA PHE A 277 -21.98 -25.31 14.18
C PHE A 277 -21.14 -26.58 14.14
N ARG A 278 -20.69 -27.09 15.30
CA ARG A 278 -19.83 -28.28 15.42
C ARG A 278 -20.30 -29.48 14.58
N LYS A 279 -21.63 -29.70 14.52
CA LYS A 279 -22.23 -30.84 13.78
C LYS A 279 -22.02 -30.75 12.26
N TYR A 280 -21.71 -29.56 11.74
CA TYR A 280 -21.60 -29.28 10.32
C TYR A 280 -20.15 -29.02 9.89
N LEU A 281 -19.22 -28.94 10.84
CA LEU A 281 -17.79 -28.76 10.62
C LEU A 281 -17.08 -30.11 10.74
N LYS A 282 -16.17 -30.41 9.79
CA LYS A 282 -15.35 -31.62 9.87
C LYS A 282 -14.27 -31.51 10.94
N GLU A 283 -13.64 -30.36 11.01
CA GLU A 283 -12.58 -30.00 11.93
C GLU A 283 -12.86 -28.61 12.50
N PRO A 284 -12.32 -28.28 13.70
CA PRO A 284 -12.49 -26.95 14.26
C PRO A 284 -11.76 -25.91 13.41
N ILE A 285 -12.48 -24.82 13.11
CA ILE A 285 -11.91 -23.67 12.41
C ILE A 285 -10.96 -22.95 13.36
N GLN A 286 -9.79 -22.59 12.86
CA GLN A 286 -8.79 -21.83 13.61
C GLN A 286 -8.26 -20.67 12.77
N VAL A 287 -7.78 -19.64 13.44
CA VAL A 287 -7.07 -18.54 12.82
C VAL A 287 -5.73 -18.33 13.54
N VAL A 288 -4.68 -18.22 12.76
CA VAL A 288 -3.33 -18.01 13.25
C VAL A 288 -2.69 -16.83 12.54
N TRP A 289 -1.72 -16.23 13.17
CA TRP A 289 -0.85 -15.27 12.51
C TRP A 289 -0.03 -15.98 11.43
N ASN A 290 0.11 -15.37 10.27
CA ASN A 290 0.80 -15.97 9.14
C ASN A 290 2.31 -15.65 9.20
N GLU A 291 3.03 -16.37 10.02
CA GLU A 291 4.48 -16.19 10.22
C GLU A 291 5.28 -16.46 8.96
N ASP A 292 4.84 -17.41 8.11
CA ASP A 292 5.53 -17.78 6.88
C ASP A 292 5.69 -16.62 5.88
N ASN A 293 4.73 -15.68 5.83
CA ASN A 293 4.80 -14.52 4.95
C ASN A 293 5.61 -13.37 5.57
N VAL A 294 5.65 -13.29 6.88
CA VAL A 294 6.42 -12.27 7.61
C VAL A 294 7.90 -12.60 7.57
N SER A 295 8.28 -13.84 7.81
CA SER A 295 9.69 -14.28 7.79
C SER A 295 10.31 -14.27 6.39
N ARG A 296 9.54 -14.56 5.33
CA ARG A 296 10.06 -14.53 3.95
C ARG A 296 10.48 -13.14 3.50
N ASN A 297 9.78 -12.09 3.93
CA ASN A 297 10.19 -10.72 3.60
C ASN A 297 11.53 -10.33 4.27
N TYR A 298 11.86 -10.94 5.41
CA TYR A 298 13.16 -10.73 6.07
C TYR A 298 14.31 -11.47 5.38
N SER A 299 14.09 -12.68 4.86
CA SER A 299 15.14 -13.44 4.19
C SER A 299 15.61 -12.77 2.90
N TYR A 300 14.72 -12.15 2.12
CA TYR A 300 15.11 -11.41 0.92
C TYR A 300 15.98 -10.19 1.21
N LEU A 301 15.75 -9.49 2.32
CA LEU A 301 16.57 -8.32 2.70
C LEU A 301 17.95 -8.74 3.20
N THR A 302 18.06 -9.82 3.98
CA THR A 302 19.33 -10.35 4.46
C THR A 302 20.16 -11.02 3.36
N ASP A 303 19.52 -11.62 2.36
CA ASP A 303 20.21 -12.20 1.21
C ASP A 303 20.77 -11.14 0.26
N VAL A 304 20.06 -10.01 0.10
CA VAL A 304 20.56 -8.86 -0.68
C VAL A 304 21.73 -8.15 0.03
N GLU A 305 21.72 -8.08 1.37
CA GLU A 305 22.84 -7.55 2.15
C GLU A 305 24.09 -8.43 2.06
N ARG A 306 23.94 -9.76 2.11
CA ARG A 306 25.05 -10.71 1.95
C ARG A 306 25.69 -10.63 0.56
N LEU A 307 24.88 -10.50 -0.49
CA LEU A 307 25.39 -10.34 -1.88
C LEU A 307 26.17 -9.04 -2.05
N ASN A 308 25.78 -7.95 -1.36
CA ASN A 308 26.49 -6.67 -1.42
C ASN A 308 27.79 -6.67 -0.59
N ASP A 309 27.88 -7.47 0.47
CA ASP A 309 29.09 -7.61 1.29
C ASP A 309 30.16 -8.48 0.59
N ASP A 310 29.74 -9.48 -0.18
CA ASP A 310 30.65 -10.33 -0.96
C ASP A 310 31.26 -9.59 -2.16
N ASP A 311 30.50 -8.67 -2.79
CA ASP A 311 31.00 -7.83 -3.89
C ASP A 311 31.96 -6.70 -3.44
N ASN A 312 32.04 -6.39 -2.14
CA ASN A 312 32.96 -5.41 -1.58
C ASN A 312 34.23 -6.06 -0.95
N ALA A 313 34.33 -7.38 -0.99
CA ALA A 313 35.45 -8.15 -0.40
C ALA A 313 36.47 -8.67 -1.46
N GLU A 314 36.24 -8.43 -2.76
CA GLU A 314 37.19 -8.62 -3.85
C GLU A 314 37.73 -7.26 -4.35
#